data_0589ce738597f184da9f004e667c5610
#
_entry.id   0589ce738597f184da9f004e667c5610
#
_cell.length_a   1.000
_cell.length_b   1.000
_cell.length_c   1.000
_cell.angle_alpha   90.00
_cell.angle_beta   90.00
_cell.angle_gamma   90.00
#
_symmetry.space_group_name_H-M   'P 1'
#
loop_
_entity.id
_entity.type
_entity.pdbx_description
1 polymer ?
#
loop_
_entity_poly.entity_id
_entity_poly.type
_entity_poly.pdbx_seq_one_letter_code
_entity_poly.pdbx_strand_id
1 'polypeptide(L)'
;MSLYSFGLDYPDPQEQHEYLGVSGPNGFANYAAYKNPKFDKLIAKANRTVNFKTRMRLHRQAENTYLNDEPIIPLYNPIATWLAKPTVKGFTVTPLYMTRWVNVSVGK
;
A
#
# COMPACT_ATOMS: atom_id res chain seq x y z
N MET A 1 4.03 6.52 20.45
CA MET A 1 3.28 6.93 19.25
C MET A 1 4.30 7.29 18.17
N SER A 2 4.14 6.79 16.96
CA SER A 2 5.05 7.08 15.83
C SER A 2 4.23 7.56 14.63
N LEU A 3 4.82 8.44 13.83
CA LEU A 3 4.27 8.89 12.56
C LEU A 3 5.11 8.24 11.45
N TYR A 4 4.46 7.62 10.49
CA TYR A 4 5.14 7.06 9.32
C TYR A 4 4.30 7.19 8.05
N SER A 5 4.95 7.10 6.91
CA SER A 5 4.31 7.07 5.60
C SER A 5 4.52 5.69 4.99
N PHE A 6 3.48 5.19 4.33
CA PHE A 6 3.53 3.92 3.62
C PHE A 6 3.14 4.13 2.16
N GLY A 7 3.97 3.67 1.25
CA GLY A 7 3.71 3.64 -0.19
C GLY A 7 3.62 2.20 -0.66
N LEU A 8 2.77 1.93 -1.64
CA LEU A 8 2.66 0.61 -2.25
C LEU A 8 3.75 0.41 -3.30
N ASP A 9 4.38 -0.76 -3.32
CA ASP A 9 5.32 -1.19 -4.37
C ASP A 9 4.57 -1.70 -5.60
N TYR A 10 3.34 -2.20 -5.40
CA TYR A 10 2.44 -2.64 -6.47
C TYR A 10 0.97 -2.32 -6.12
N PRO A 11 0.09 -2.17 -7.13
CA PRO A 11 -1.29 -1.69 -6.91
C PRO A 11 -2.22 -2.81 -6.43
N ASP A 12 -1.93 -3.40 -5.26
CA ASP A 12 -2.76 -4.43 -4.65
C ASP A 12 -2.86 -4.20 -3.13
N PRO A 13 -4.05 -4.29 -2.54
CA PRO A 13 -4.26 -4.09 -1.11
C PRO A 13 -3.57 -5.16 -0.23
N GLN A 14 -3.16 -6.28 -0.82
CA GLN A 14 -2.45 -7.35 -0.11
C GLN A 14 -1.22 -6.83 0.61
N GLU A 15 -0.40 -6.04 -0.09
CA GLU A 15 0.85 -5.53 0.46
C GLU A 15 0.61 -4.71 1.73
N GLN A 16 -0.29 -3.74 1.67
CA GLN A 16 -0.58 -2.90 2.83
C GLN A 16 -1.12 -3.71 4.00
N HIS A 17 -2.03 -4.64 3.74
CA HIS A 17 -2.63 -5.44 4.81
C HIS A 17 -1.65 -6.42 5.44
N GLU A 18 -0.77 -7.04 4.65
CA GLU A 18 0.26 -7.93 5.17
C GLU A 18 1.29 -7.18 6.01
N TYR A 19 1.80 -6.08 5.51
CA TYR A 19 2.85 -5.34 6.21
C TYR A 19 2.37 -4.63 7.47
N LEU A 20 1.18 -4.02 7.43
CA LEU A 20 0.71 -3.20 8.53
C LEU A 20 -0.10 -3.96 9.58
N GLY A 21 -0.78 -5.03 9.20
CA GLY A 21 -1.81 -5.63 10.03
C GLY A 21 -1.57 -7.09 10.41
N VAL A 22 -0.91 -7.90 9.59
CA VAL A 22 -0.74 -9.33 9.89
C VAL A 22 0.15 -9.54 11.11
N SER A 23 -0.27 -10.46 11.98
CA SER A 23 0.46 -10.81 13.19
C SER A 23 1.77 -11.55 12.90
N GLY A 24 2.80 -11.29 13.71
CA GLY A 24 4.06 -12.02 13.65
C GLY A 24 5.04 -11.48 12.60
N PRO A 25 6.03 -12.29 12.15
CA PRO A 25 7.14 -11.82 11.32
C PRO A 25 6.74 -11.37 9.91
N ASN A 26 5.55 -11.76 9.44
CA ASN A 26 5.03 -11.33 8.14
C ASN A 26 4.47 -9.89 8.18
N GLY A 27 4.16 -9.37 9.35
CA GLY A 27 3.76 -7.98 9.55
C GLY A 27 4.97 -7.07 9.66
N PHE A 28 5.75 -6.92 8.60
CA PHE A 28 7.04 -6.21 8.60
C PHE A 28 6.96 -4.78 9.15
N ALA A 29 5.89 -4.06 8.87
CA ALA A 29 5.67 -2.69 9.32
C ALA A 29 4.51 -2.60 10.35
N ASN A 30 4.19 -3.68 11.04
CA ASN A 30 3.17 -3.70 12.10
C ASN A 30 3.71 -3.07 13.39
N TYR A 31 4.03 -1.77 13.31
CA TYR A 31 4.57 -1.00 14.44
C TYR A 31 3.59 -0.85 15.60
N ALA A 32 2.30 -1.04 15.35
CA ALA A 32 1.26 -1.06 16.38
C ALA A 32 1.24 -2.37 17.20
N ALA A 33 2.03 -3.37 16.80
CA ALA A 33 1.99 -4.72 17.35
C ALA A 33 0.56 -5.31 17.33
N TYR A 34 -0.21 -4.95 16.32
CA TYR A 34 -1.60 -5.39 16.14
C TYR A 34 -1.67 -6.91 16.02
N LYS A 35 -2.64 -7.50 16.70
CA LYS A 35 -2.89 -8.94 16.67
C LYS A 35 -4.40 -9.18 16.66
N ASN A 36 -4.92 -9.66 15.55
CA ASN A 36 -6.32 -10.04 15.42
C ASN A 36 -6.46 -11.29 14.55
N PRO A 37 -6.78 -12.46 15.14
CA PRO A 37 -6.92 -13.72 14.39
C PRO A 37 -8.00 -13.68 13.30
N LYS A 38 -9.02 -12.84 13.45
CA LYS A 38 -10.06 -12.64 12.43
C LYS A 38 -9.48 -11.93 11.21
N PHE A 39 -8.70 -10.88 11.43
CA PHE A 39 -7.98 -10.16 10.39
C PHE A 39 -7.03 -11.11 9.65
N ASP A 40 -6.16 -11.82 10.38
CA ASP A 40 -5.18 -12.75 9.82
C ASP A 40 -5.84 -13.83 8.95
N LYS A 41 -6.97 -14.40 9.40
CA LYS A 41 -7.74 -15.37 8.63
C LYS A 41 -8.33 -14.79 7.34
N LEU A 42 -8.79 -13.55 7.36
CA LEU A 42 -9.31 -12.86 6.18
C LEU A 42 -8.22 -12.65 5.14
N ILE A 43 -7.04 -12.19 5.56
CA ILE A 43 -5.89 -11.99 4.67
C ILE A 43 -5.41 -13.33 4.11
N ALA A 44 -5.21 -14.34 4.95
CA ALA A 44 -4.81 -15.67 4.49
C ALA A 44 -5.81 -16.28 3.48
N LYS A 45 -7.11 -16.03 3.65
CA LYS A 45 -8.14 -16.45 2.72
C LYS A 45 -8.10 -15.64 1.42
N ALA A 46 -7.89 -14.33 1.49
CA ALA A 46 -7.76 -13.46 0.33
C ALA A 46 -6.60 -13.91 -0.55
N ASN A 47 -5.44 -14.19 0.03
CA ASN A 47 -4.22 -14.61 -0.66
C ASN A 47 -4.36 -15.95 -1.42
N ARG A 48 -5.28 -16.80 -0.98
CA ARG A 48 -5.60 -18.08 -1.66
C ARG A 48 -6.74 -17.96 -2.67
N THR A 49 -7.34 -16.78 -2.81
CA THR A 49 -8.53 -16.56 -3.64
C THR A 49 -8.12 -16.00 -5.00
N VAL A 50 -8.26 -16.79 -6.06
CA VAL A 50 -7.95 -16.38 -7.44
C VAL A 50 -8.98 -15.41 -8.00
N ASN A 51 -10.27 -15.59 -7.66
CA ASN A 51 -11.33 -14.71 -8.16
C ASN A 51 -11.17 -13.29 -7.61
N PHE A 52 -10.85 -12.36 -8.50
CA PHE A 52 -10.55 -10.96 -8.15
C PHE A 52 -11.65 -10.29 -7.31
N LYS A 53 -12.92 -10.41 -7.72
CA LYS A 53 -14.04 -9.78 -7.02
C LYS A 53 -14.18 -10.32 -5.58
N THR A 54 -14.04 -11.62 -5.41
CA THR A 54 -14.10 -12.26 -4.09
C THR A 54 -12.90 -11.87 -3.23
N ARG A 55 -11.70 -11.81 -3.82
CA ARG A 55 -10.48 -11.39 -3.15
C ARG A 55 -10.59 -9.95 -2.64
N MET A 56 -11.04 -9.02 -3.48
CA MET A 56 -11.24 -7.62 -3.08
C MET A 56 -12.29 -7.47 -1.97
N ARG A 57 -13.33 -8.29 -1.97
CA ARG A 57 -14.31 -8.29 -0.88
C ARG A 57 -13.69 -8.74 0.44
N LEU A 58 -12.82 -9.74 0.42
CA LEU A 58 -12.11 -10.22 1.61
C LEU A 58 -11.14 -9.16 2.16
N HIS A 59 -10.40 -8.48 1.28
CA HIS A 59 -9.54 -7.36 1.68
C HIS A 59 -10.33 -6.23 2.32
N ARG A 60 -11.48 -5.84 1.74
CA ARG A 60 -12.35 -4.83 2.35
C ARG A 60 -12.88 -5.23 3.72
N GLN A 61 -13.22 -6.52 3.91
CA GLN A 61 -13.63 -7.02 5.23
C GLN A 61 -12.48 -6.97 6.24
N ALA A 62 -11.26 -7.29 5.82
CA ALA A 62 -10.07 -7.19 6.65
C ALA A 62 -9.79 -5.72 7.02
N GLU A 63 -9.82 -4.82 6.05
CA GLU A 63 -9.65 -3.38 6.26
C GLU A 63 -10.66 -2.81 7.27
N ASN A 64 -11.94 -3.13 7.12
CA ASN A 64 -12.95 -2.72 8.07
C ASN A 64 -12.70 -3.27 9.49
N THR A 65 -12.21 -4.51 9.60
CA THR A 65 -11.83 -5.09 10.90
C THR A 65 -10.66 -4.32 11.50
N TYR A 66 -9.63 -4.04 10.68
CA TYR A 66 -8.43 -3.32 11.10
C TYR A 66 -8.74 -1.89 11.55
N LEU A 67 -9.52 -1.15 10.77
CA LEU A 67 -9.89 0.23 11.09
C LEU A 67 -10.79 0.34 12.31
N ASN A 68 -11.70 -0.63 12.52
CA ASN A 68 -12.55 -0.66 13.72
C ASN A 68 -11.78 -0.96 15.00
N ASP A 69 -10.64 -1.65 14.90
CA ASP A 69 -9.77 -1.91 16.06
C ASP A 69 -8.78 -0.76 16.31
N GLU A 70 -8.74 0.24 15.43
CA GLU A 70 -7.96 1.49 15.52
C GLU A 70 -6.47 1.33 15.85
N PRO A 71 -5.74 0.33 15.28
CA PRO A 71 -4.31 0.18 15.54
C PRO A 71 -3.48 1.30 14.94
N ILE A 72 -4.01 1.98 13.93
CA ILE A 72 -3.45 3.17 13.29
C ILE A 72 -4.54 4.23 13.11
N ILE A 73 -4.10 5.47 13.00
CA ILE A 73 -4.96 6.61 12.66
C ILE A 73 -4.53 7.11 11.29
N PRO A 74 -5.31 6.83 10.22
CA PRO A 74 -5.03 7.40 8.90
C PRO A 74 -5.19 8.92 8.95
N LEU A 75 -4.16 9.67 8.54
CA LEU A 75 -4.19 11.13 8.59
C LEU A 75 -4.55 11.72 7.22
N TYR A 76 -3.83 11.32 6.18
CA TYR A 76 -4.05 11.82 4.82
C TYR A 76 -3.32 10.96 3.79
N ASN A 77 -3.75 11.09 2.54
CA ASN A 77 -3.01 10.57 1.39
C ASN A 77 -2.21 11.73 0.78
N PRO A 78 -0.87 11.69 0.80
CA PRO A 78 -0.07 12.76 0.24
C PRO A 78 -0.21 12.82 -1.28
N ILE A 79 -0.22 14.05 -1.82
CA ILE A 79 -0.08 14.29 -3.26
C ILE A 79 1.38 14.61 -3.52
N ALA A 80 2.04 13.82 -4.37
CA ALA A 80 3.36 14.16 -4.85
C ALA A 80 3.27 15.09 -6.07
N THR A 81 3.98 16.19 -6.00
CA THR A 81 4.12 17.15 -7.11
C THR A 81 5.55 17.10 -7.65
N TRP A 82 5.67 17.14 -8.94
CA TRP A 82 6.95 17.06 -9.64
C TRP A 82 7.14 18.29 -10.50
N LEU A 83 8.33 18.87 -10.45
CA LEU A 83 8.72 19.98 -11.30
C LEU A 83 9.85 19.51 -12.22
N ALA A 84 9.63 19.59 -13.52
CA ALA A 84 10.64 19.28 -14.52
C ALA A 84 10.89 20.50 -15.40
N LYS A 85 12.16 20.74 -15.74
CA LYS A 85 12.50 21.82 -16.70
C LYS A 85 11.89 21.51 -18.07
N PRO A 86 11.52 22.52 -18.88
CA PRO A 86 10.96 22.31 -20.22
C PRO A 86 11.87 21.54 -21.18
N THR A 87 13.17 21.53 -20.92
CA THR A 87 14.17 20.77 -21.68
C THR A 87 14.14 19.27 -21.39
N VAL A 88 13.50 18.85 -20.28
CA VAL A 88 13.35 17.43 -19.94
C VAL A 88 12.15 16.86 -20.67
N LYS A 89 12.38 15.88 -21.53
CA LYS A 89 11.35 15.21 -22.33
C LYS A 89 11.16 13.78 -21.83
N GLY A 90 9.94 13.23 -22.00
CA GLY A 90 9.63 11.84 -21.66
C GLY A 90 9.55 11.55 -20.14
N PHE A 91 9.62 12.57 -19.30
CA PHE A 91 9.45 12.40 -17.84
C PHE A 91 7.97 12.13 -17.51
N THR A 92 7.71 10.98 -16.96
CA THR A 92 6.38 10.57 -16.47
C THR A 92 6.53 9.85 -15.16
N VAL A 93 5.59 10.05 -14.25
CA VAL A 93 5.55 9.35 -12.96
C VAL A 93 4.27 8.53 -12.90
N THR A 94 4.40 7.26 -12.55
CA THR A 94 3.25 6.39 -12.32
C THR A 94 2.60 6.69 -10.97
N PRO A 95 1.35 6.23 -10.73
CA PRO A 95 0.72 6.35 -9.41
C PRO A 95 1.51 5.71 -8.26
N LEU A 96 2.45 4.81 -8.57
CA LEU A 96 3.38 4.20 -7.60
C LEU A 96 4.72 4.96 -7.48
N TYR A 97 4.77 6.21 -7.92
CA TYR A 97 5.97 7.07 -7.89
C TYR A 97 7.17 6.54 -8.69
N MET A 98 6.93 5.63 -9.64
CA MET A 98 7.98 5.10 -10.50
C MET A 98 8.13 5.92 -11.77
N THR A 99 9.37 6.14 -12.18
CA THR A 99 9.73 6.80 -13.44
C THR A 99 10.47 5.83 -14.34
N ARG A 100 10.07 5.72 -15.61
CA ARG A 100 10.81 4.96 -16.62
C ARG A 100 11.92 5.83 -17.21
N TRP A 101 13.06 5.83 -16.56
CA TRP A 101 14.20 6.68 -16.92
C TRP A 101 14.73 6.46 -18.34
N VAL A 102 14.52 5.26 -18.90
CA VAL A 102 14.91 4.94 -20.28
C VAL A 102 14.23 5.85 -21.33
N ASN A 103 13.08 6.45 -20.98
CA ASN A 103 12.34 7.35 -21.87
C ASN A 103 12.68 8.83 -21.63
N VAL A 104 13.53 9.14 -20.64
CA VAL A 104 13.85 10.52 -20.27
C VAL A 104 15.05 10.99 -21.05
N SER A 105 14.93 12.16 -21.69
CA SER A 105 16.01 12.84 -22.40
C SER A 105 16.07 14.31 -21.98
N VAL A 106 17.25 14.90 -22.11
CA VAL A 106 17.46 16.32 -21.87
C VAL A 106 17.88 16.95 -23.21
N GLY A 107 17.02 17.83 -23.71
CA GLY A 107 17.35 18.66 -24.88
C GLY A 107 18.27 19.83 -24.51
N LYS A 108 19.00 20.29 -25.49
CA LYS A 108 19.77 21.54 -25.38
C LYS A 108 18.82 22.73 -25.44
#